data_6db181eca28a5fc5ade727567cba872e
#
_entry.id   6db181eca28a5fc5ade727567cba872e
#
_cell.length_a   1.000
_cell.length_b   1.000
_cell.length_c   1.000
_cell.angle_alpha   90.00
_cell.angle_beta   90.00
_cell.angle_gamma   90.00
#
_symmetry.space_group_name_H-M   'P 1'
#
loop_
_entity.id
_entity.type
_entity.pdbx_description
1 polymer ?
#
loop_
_entity_poly.entity_id
_entity_poly.type
_entity_poly.pdbx_seq_one_letter_code
_entity_poly.pdbx_strand_id
1 'polypeptide(L)'
;MDVLAVKAAVKYGKEWTAADKGPMVLEYVTYRYGGHSMSDPGTTYRTREEIQRMRSTNDPIAGLKQRILDWEVATEEELKKVDKEARNHVATEVAAAEAMAVPEAKPTILFEDIYVRGSEPQYIRGRVTSENYYFNQ
;
A
#
# COMPACT_ATOMS: atom_id res chain seq x y z
N MET A 1 -14.84 -6.36 -1.03
CA MET A 1 -13.39 -6.14 -1.25
C MET A 1 -12.94 -7.06 -2.38
N ASP A 2 -12.79 -6.52 -3.58
CA ASP A 2 -12.50 -7.30 -4.80
C ASP A 2 -11.34 -6.62 -5.52
N VAL A 3 -10.18 -7.28 -5.59
CA VAL A 3 -8.96 -6.73 -6.18
C VAL A 3 -9.11 -6.46 -7.68
N LEU A 4 -9.89 -7.25 -8.41
CA LEU A 4 -10.11 -7.07 -9.85
C LEU A 4 -10.98 -5.83 -10.10
N ALA A 5 -12.03 -5.63 -9.30
CA ALA A 5 -12.87 -4.44 -9.36
C ALA A 5 -12.08 -3.18 -9.01
N VAL A 6 -11.24 -3.22 -7.95
CA VAL A 6 -10.36 -2.11 -7.57
C VAL A 6 -9.40 -1.77 -8.69
N LYS A 7 -8.72 -2.77 -9.28
CA LYS A 7 -7.82 -2.57 -10.42
C LYS A 7 -8.53 -1.93 -11.62
N ALA A 8 -9.73 -2.40 -11.95
CA ALA A 8 -10.52 -1.84 -13.05
C ALA A 8 -10.95 -0.38 -12.77
N ALA A 9 -11.42 -0.10 -11.55
CA ALA A 9 -11.81 1.25 -11.14
C ALA A 9 -10.63 2.25 -11.17
N VAL A 10 -9.46 1.84 -10.64
CA VAL A 10 -8.25 2.68 -10.70
C VAL A 10 -7.81 2.93 -12.13
N LYS A 11 -7.81 1.89 -12.98
CA LYS A 11 -7.47 2.03 -14.40
C LYS A 11 -8.41 3.03 -15.07
N TYR A 12 -9.72 2.87 -14.89
CA TYR A 12 -10.72 3.78 -15.43
C TYR A 12 -10.51 5.23 -14.95
N GLY A 13 -10.29 5.42 -13.64
CA GLY A 13 -10.04 6.75 -13.08
C GLY A 13 -8.80 7.42 -13.67
N LYS A 14 -7.71 6.67 -13.85
CA LYS A 14 -6.49 7.17 -14.50
C LYS A 14 -6.72 7.56 -15.95
N GLU A 15 -7.43 6.74 -16.72
CA GLU A 15 -7.76 7.04 -18.13
C GLU A 15 -8.69 8.25 -18.23
N TRP A 16 -9.66 8.39 -17.33
CA TRP A 16 -10.56 9.53 -17.28
C TRP A 16 -9.82 10.84 -17.03
N THR A 17 -8.98 10.88 -15.99
CA THR A 17 -8.23 12.09 -15.65
C THR A 17 -7.16 12.45 -16.69
N ALA A 18 -6.49 11.44 -17.26
CA ALA A 18 -5.52 11.63 -18.33
C ALA A 18 -6.15 12.14 -19.64
N ALA A 19 -7.44 11.87 -19.86
CA ALA A 19 -8.20 12.41 -20.99
C ALA A 19 -8.79 13.81 -20.74
N ASP A 20 -8.34 14.51 -19.69
CA ASP A 20 -8.76 15.86 -19.29
C ASP A 20 -10.29 16.01 -19.07
N LYS A 21 -10.94 14.93 -18.62
CA LYS A 21 -12.39 14.90 -18.34
C LYS A 21 -12.74 15.41 -16.94
N GLY A 22 -11.74 15.93 -16.22
CA GLY A 22 -11.89 16.48 -14.88
C GLY A 22 -11.58 15.50 -13.74
N PRO A 23 -11.71 15.95 -12.49
CA PRO A 23 -11.43 15.14 -11.31
C PRO A 23 -12.46 14.01 -11.13
N MET A 24 -12.04 12.96 -10.43
CA MET A 24 -12.89 11.81 -10.09
C MET A 24 -12.66 11.43 -8.62
N VAL A 25 -13.73 11.09 -7.93
CA VAL A 25 -13.68 10.51 -6.59
C VAL A 25 -14.07 9.04 -6.69
N LEU A 26 -13.22 8.17 -6.14
CA LEU A 26 -13.46 6.75 -6.04
C LEU A 26 -13.63 6.38 -4.56
N GLU A 27 -14.81 5.87 -4.19
CA GLU A 27 -15.06 5.36 -2.85
C GLU A 27 -14.75 3.86 -2.79
N TYR A 28 -13.83 3.47 -1.90
CA TYR A 28 -13.46 2.08 -1.67
C TYR A 28 -13.99 1.61 -0.32
N VAL A 29 -15.05 0.80 -0.35
CA VAL A 29 -15.62 0.19 0.84
C VAL A 29 -14.76 -0.99 1.28
N THR A 30 -14.25 -0.94 2.50
CA THR A 30 -13.39 -1.97 3.07
C THR A 30 -13.81 -2.33 4.49
N TYR A 31 -13.17 -3.36 5.05
CA TYR A 31 -13.37 -3.79 6.42
C TYR A 31 -12.01 -4.01 7.10
N ARG A 32 -11.84 -3.46 8.29
CA ARG A 32 -10.64 -3.62 9.09
C ARG A 32 -10.82 -4.74 10.10
N TYR A 33 -10.04 -5.81 10.00
CA TYR A 33 -10.14 -6.96 10.90
C TYR A 33 -9.59 -6.69 12.30
N GLY A 34 -8.50 -5.94 12.41
CA GLY A 34 -7.89 -5.57 13.68
C GLY A 34 -8.46 -4.29 14.28
N GLY A 35 -8.26 -4.08 15.57
CA GLY A 35 -8.55 -2.81 16.24
C GLY A 35 -7.64 -1.67 15.76
N HIS A 36 -7.91 -0.46 16.24
CA HIS A 36 -7.15 0.74 15.87
C HIS A 36 -5.72 0.71 16.42
N SER A 37 -5.57 0.25 17.65
CA SER A 37 -4.29 0.26 18.39
C SER A 37 -4.20 -0.94 19.33
N MET A 38 -3.10 -1.07 20.05
CA MET A 38 -2.92 -2.13 21.06
C MET A 38 -3.97 -2.06 22.19
N SER A 39 -4.46 -0.87 22.52
CA SER A 39 -5.50 -0.67 23.52
C SER A 39 -6.92 -0.89 23.01
N ASP A 40 -7.11 -1.02 21.69
CA ASP A 40 -8.42 -1.28 21.07
C ASP A 40 -8.51 -2.76 20.65
N PRO A 41 -9.23 -3.61 21.40
CA PRO A 41 -9.41 -5.01 21.02
C PRO A 41 -10.31 -5.19 19.79
N GLY A 42 -10.97 -4.13 19.31
CA GLY A 42 -11.92 -4.17 18.20
C GLY A 42 -13.24 -4.88 18.52
N THR A 43 -13.44 -5.37 19.75
CA THR A 43 -14.61 -6.17 20.16
C THR A 43 -15.57 -5.43 21.10
N THR A 44 -15.29 -4.17 21.41
CA THR A 44 -16.17 -3.32 22.24
C THR A 44 -17.36 -2.75 21.45
N TYR A 45 -17.23 -2.62 20.12
CA TYR A 45 -18.23 -2.04 19.22
C TYR A 45 -18.70 -3.00 18.10
N ARG A 46 -18.12 -4.23 18.01
CA ARG A 46 -18.51 -5.28 17.06
C ARG A 46 -18.19 -6.65 17.63
N THR A 47 -18.82 -7.70 17.13
CA THR A 47 -18.59 -9.07 17.63
C THR A 47 -17.44 -9.77 16.91
N ARG A 48 -16.88 -10.81 17.55
CA ARG A 48 -15.87 -11.67 16.93
C ARG A 48 -16.45 -12.46 15.75
N GLU A 49 -17.71 -12.85 15.85
CA GLU A 49 -18.46 -13.58 14.82
C GLU A 49 -18.62 -12.70 13.57
N GLU A 50 -18.89 -11.39 13.74
CA GLU A 50 -18.94 -10.45 12.62
C GLU A 50 -17.59 -10.36 11.91
N ILE A 51 -16.49 -10.16 12.66
CA ILE A 51 -15.14 -10.09 12.12
C ILE A 51 -14.79 -11.39 11.36
N GLN A 52 -15.09 -12.54 11.96
CA GLN A 52 -14.84 -13.85 11.34
C GLN A 52 -15.66 -14.05 10.07
N ARG A 53 -16.93 -13.67 10.08
CA ARG A 53 -17.79 -13.71 8.90
C ARG A 53 -17.22 -12.85 7.78
N MET A 54 -16.86 -11.60 8.08
CA MET A 54 -16.28 -10.70 7.07
C MET A 54 -14.97 -11.24 6.49
N ARG A 55 -14.12 -11.83 7.34
CA ARG A 55 -12.87 -12.46 6.90
C ARG A 55 -13.10 -13.68 6.02
N SER A 56 -14.09 -14.51 6.33
CA SER A 56 -14.37 -15.72 5.54
C SER A 56 -15.09 -15.46 4.23
N THR A 57 -15.84 -14.35 4.13
CA THR A 57 -16.66 -14.07 2.94
C THR A 57 -16.09 -13.00 2.02
N ASN A 58 -15.32 -12.05 2.57
CA ASN A 58 -14.92 -10.84 1.83
C ASN A 58 -13.40 -10.58 1.83
N ASP A 59 -12.58 -11.55 2.26
CA ASP A 59 -11.14 -11.40 2.18
C ASP A 59 -10.67 -11.32 0.73
N PRO A 60 -9.97 -10.24 0.30
CA PRO A 60 -9.58 -10.07 -1.08
C PRO A 60 -8.52 -11.08 -1.54
N ILE A 61 -7.67 -11.56 -0.62
CA ILE A 61 -6.63 -12.54 -0.94
C ILE A 61 -7.27 -13.92 -1.14
N ALA A 62 -8.09 -14.36 -0.19
CA ALA A 62 -8.79 -15.64 -0.27
C ALA A 62 -9.75 -15.66 -1.48
N GLY A 63 -10.49 -14.56 -1.71
CA GLY A 63 -11.40 -14.44 -2.83
C GLY A 63 -10.71 -14.49 -4.19
N LEU A 64 -9.54 -13.85 -4.35
CA LEU A 64 -8.77 -13.95 -5.59
C LEU A 64 -8.17 -15.34 -5.76
N LYS A 65 -7.62 -15.92 -4.69
CA LYS A 65 -7.10 -17.30 -4.74
C LYS A 65 -8.17 -18.27 -5.24
N GLN A 66 -9.38 -18.21 -4.70
CA GLN A 66 -10.47 -19.08 -5.12
C GLN A 66 -10.79 -18.89 -6.61
N ARG A 67 -10.90 -17.67 -7.09
CA ARG A 67 -11.15 -17.39 -8.52
C ARG A 67 -10.04 -17.93 -9.43
N ILE A 68 -8.77 -17.77 -9.05
CA ILE A 68 -7.63 -18.28 -9.81
C ILE A 68 -7.73 -19.81 -9.98
N LEU A 69 -8.12 -20.52 -8.91
CA LEU A 69 -8.33 -21.96 -8.94
C LEU A 69 -9.57 -22.35 -9.76
N ASP A 70 -10.69 -21.67 -9.56
CA ASP A 70 -11.95 -21.94 -10.27
C ASP A 70 -11.82 -21.67 -11.79
N TRP A 71 -10.99 -20.71 -12.17
CA TRP A 71 -10.71 -20.38 -13.58
C TRP A 71 -9.54 -21.20 -14.17
N GLU A 72 -8.97 -22.11 -13.39
CA GLU A 72 -7.84 -22.93 -13.80
C GLU A 72 -6.62 -22.11 -14.32
N VAL A 73 -6.44 -20.90 -13.79
CA VAL A 73 -5.31 -20.01 -14.17
C VAL A 73 -4.01 -20.49 -13.56
N ALA A 74 -4.07 -21.04 -12.33
CA ALA A 74 -2.93 -21.62 -11.64
C ALA A 74 -3.39 -22.73 -10.69
N THR A 75 -2.44 -23.59 -10.30
CA THR A 75 -2.64 -24.69 -9.35
C THR A 75 -2.40 -24.23 -7.90
N GLU A 76 -2.87 -25.04 -6.95
CA GLU A 76 -2.62 -24.81 -5.52
C GLU A 76 -1.11 -24.83 -5.19
N GLU A 77 -0.34 -25.69 -5.87
CA GLU A 77 1.12 -25.78 -5.70
C GLU A 77 1.83 -24.52 -6.18
N GLU A 78 1.42 -23.99 -7.33
CA GLU A 78 1.97 -22.73 -7.86
C GLU A 78 1.69 -21.55 -6.92
N LEU A 79 0.47 -21.45 -6.39
CA LEU A 79 0.12 -20.40 -5.42
C LEU A 79 0.92 -20.52 -4.12
N LYS A 80 1.14 -21.74 -3.61
CA LYS A 80 2.03 -21.97 -2.45
C LYS A 80 3.47 -21.57 -2.73
N LYS A 81 3.95 -21.79 -3.95
CA LYS A 81 5.28 -21.36 -4.37
C LYS A 81 5.40 -19.84 -4.37
N VAL A 82 4.41 -19.12 -4.93
CA VAL A 82 4.35 -17.65 -4.89
C VAL A 82 4.36 -17.13 -3.45
N ASP A 83 3.55 -17.69 -2.56
CA ASP A 83 3.53 -17.32 -1.15
C ASP A 83 4.89 -17.49 -0.47
N LYS A 84 5.59 -18.60 -0.76
CA LYS A 84 6.91 -18.88 -0.22
C LYS A 84 7.96 -17.89 -0.74
N GLU A 85 7.92 -17.62 -2.04
CA GLU A 85 8.83 -16.64 -2.68
C GLU A 85 8.63 -15.25 -2.12
N ALA A 86 7.37 -14.80 -1.96
CA ALA A 86 7.05 -13.51 -1.36
C ALA A 86 7.55 -13.39 0.09
N ARG A 87 7.36 -14.42 0.91
CA ARG A 87 7.86 -14.44 2.29
C ARG A 87 9.40 -14.39 2.34
N ASN A 88 10.06 -15.15 1.48
CA ASN A 88 11.52 -15.14 1.42
C ASN A 88 12.05 -13.77 0.99
N HIS A 89 11.41 -13.14 0.01
CA HIS A 89 11.77 -11.79 -0.44
C HIS A 89 11.63 -10.78 0.71
N VAL A 90 10.47 -10.76 1.38
CA VAL A 90 10.26 -9.89 2.55
C VAL A 90 11.30 -10.13 3.63
N ALA A 91 11.60 -11.40 3.98
CA ALA A 91 12.61 -11.71 4.99
C ALA A 91 14.01 -11.18 4.60
N THR A 92 14.38 -11.28 3.32
CA THR A 92 15.65 -10.75 2.81
C THR A 92 15.69 -9.22 2.91
N GLU A 93 14.63 -8.53 2.49
CA GLU A 93 14.56 -7.07 2.55
C GLU A 93 14.56 -6.55 4.00
N VAL A 94 13.85 -7.23 4.90
CA VAL A 94 13.84 -6.88 6.33
C VAL A 94 15.25 -7.04 6.91
N ALA A 95 15.92 -8.16 6.65
CA ALA A 95 17.29 -8.37 7.14
C ALA A 95 18.27 -7.32 6.58
N ALA A 96 18.11 -6.95 5.31
CA ALA A 96 18.91 -5.88 4.70
C ALA A 96 18.63 -4.53 5.36
N ALA A 97 17.35 -4.20 5.62
CA ALA A 97 16.97 -2.95 6.29
C ALA A 97 17.48 -2.89 7.75
N GLU A 98 17.42 -4.00 8.50
CA GLU A 98 17.96 -4.09 9.86
C GLU A 98 19.48 -3.92 9.91
N ALA A 99 20.19 -4.34 8.86
CA ALA A 99 21.63 -4.19 8.75
C ALA A 99 22.07 -2.79 8.30
N MET A 100 21.14 -1.94 7.83
CA MET A 100 21.46 -0.58 7.41
C MET A 100 21.84 0.29 8.61
N ALA A 101 22.79 1.19 8.40
CA ALA A 101 23.12 2.21 9.39
C ALA A 101 21.92 3.18 9.57
N VAL A 102 21.70 3.61 10.80
CA VAL A 102 20.74 4.70 11.07
C VAL A 102 21.21 5.96 10.33
N PRO A 103 20.32 6.68 9.65
CA PRO A 103 20.69 7.91 8.96
C PRO A 103 21.40 8.91 9.88
N GLU A 104 22.46 9.53 9.39
CA GLU A 104 23.19 10.53 10.15
C GLU A 104 22.28 11.74 10.45
N ALA A 105 22.25 12.17 11.71
CA ALA A 105 21.44 13.32 12.12
C ALA A 105 22.08 14.64 11.67
N LYS A 106 21.83 15.03 10.43
CA LYS A 106 22.23 16.32 9.85
C LYS A 106 20.99 17.12 9.37
N PRO A 107 21.08 18.45 9.37
CA PRO A 107 19.95 19.29 8.94
C PRO A 107 19.45 18.96 7.53
N THR A 108 20.35 18.57 6.62
CA THR A 108 20.02 18.26 5.22
C THR A 108 19.07 17.08 5.06
N ILE A 109 19.08 16.11 5.99
CA ILE A 109 18.22 14.91 5.91
C ILE A 109 16.73 15.24 5.94
N LEU A 110 16.35 16.38 6.53
CA LEU A 110 14.96 16.85 6.55
C LEU A 110 14.44 17.25 5.15
N PHE A 111 15.35 17.37 4.20
CA PHE A 111 15.06 17.84 2.84
C PHE A 111 15.37 16.78 1.78
N GLU A 112 16.02 15.68 2.16
CA GLU A 112 16.38 14.57 1.28
C GLU A 112 15.17 13.62 1.09
N ASP A 113 15.15 12.92 -0.03
CA ASP A 113 14.21 11.82 -0.34
C ASP A 113 12.70 12.18 -0.26
N ILE A 114 12.35 13.46 -0.43
CA ILE A 114 10.95 13.92 -0.51
C ILE A 114 10.43 13.85 -1.95
N TYR A 115 11.27 14.17 -2.92
CA TYR A 115 10.99 14.14 -4.36
C TYR A 115 11.99 13.26 -5.08
N VAL A 116 11.65 12.81 -6.27
CA VAL A 116 12.64 12.23 -7.18
C VAL A 116 13.68 13.31 -7.49
N ARG A 117 14.95 13.01 -7.36
CA ARG A 117 16.04 13.98 -7.60
C ARG A 117 15.92 14.58 -8.99
N GLY A 118 15.98 15.91 -9.05
CA GLY A 118 15.82 16.69 -10.28
C GLY A 118 14.36 16.99 -10.65
N SER A 119 13.38 16.52 -9.87
CA SER A 119 11.95 16.84 -10.04
C SER A 119 11.42 17.80 -8.97
N GLU A 120 12.31 18.33 -8.15
CA GLU A 120 11.95 19.23 -7.07
C GLU A 120 11.31 20.50 -7.63
N PRO A 121 10.15 20.94 -7.09
CA PRO A 121 9.53 22.18 -7.53
C PRO A 121 10.41 23.38 -7.14
N GLN A 122 10.44 24.38 -8.01
CA GLN A 122 11.21 25.61 -7.79
C GLN A 122 10.85 26.29 -6.46
N TYR A 123 9.58 26.18 -6.05
CA TYR A 123 9.08 26.69 -4.79
C TYR A 123 8.35 25.60 -4.02
N ILE A 124 8.77 25.38 -2.78
CA ILE A 124 8.11 24.47 -1.86
C ILE A 124 7.33 25.28 -0.85
N ARG A 125 6.01 25.07 -0.78
CA ARG A 125 5.13 25.79 0.13
C ARG A 125 5.58 25.59 1.60
N GLY A 126 5.69 26.70 2.33
CA GLY A 126 6.10 26.69 3.75
C GLY A 126 7.61 26.65 3.95
N ARG A 127 8.42 26.81 2.88
CA ARG A 127 9.87 26.89 2.97
C ARG A 127 10.41 28.22 2.44
N VAL A 128 11.53 28.66 2.99
CA VAL A 128 12.27 29.83 2.50
C VAL A 128 13.25 29.42 1.40
N THR A 129 13.60 30.40 0.53
CA THR A 129 14.46 30.13 -0.65
C THR A 129 15.82 29.53 -0.26
N SER A 130 16.38 29.88 0.90
CA SER A 130 17.64 29.32 1.38
C SER A 130 17.57 27.85 1.72
N GLU A 131 16.40 27.30 2.05
CA GLU A 131 16.19 25.87 2.31
C GLU A 131 16.15 25.04 1.03
N ASN A 132 15.79 25.65 -0.10
CA ASN A 132 15.81 24.99 -1.41
C ASN A 132 17.23 24.67 -1.90
N TYR A 133 18.25 25.31 -1.33
CA TYR A 133 19.66 25.04 -1.65
C TYR A 133 20.06 23.58 -1.36
N TYR A 134 19.47 22.95 -0.35
CA TYR A 134 19.76 21.57 0.03
C TYR A 134 19.28 20.52 -0.99
N PHE A 135 18.40 20.90 -1.92
CA PHE A 135 17.94 19.99 -2.98
C PHE A 135 18.87 19.96 -4.20
N ASN A 136 19.76 20.93 -4.33
CA ASN A 136 20.60 21.13 -5.51
C ASN A 136 22.06 20.70 -5.30
N GLN A 137 22.36 20.01 -4.22
CA GLN A 137 23.67 19.40 -3.92
C GLN A 137 23.59 17.86 -4.08
#